data_b6fb72de687cd472f2d2cdc6b8f1dacc
#
_entry.id   b6fb72de687cd472f2d2cdc6b8f1dacc
#
_cell.length_a   1.000
_cell.length_b   1.000
_cell.length_c   1.000
_cell.angle_alpha   90.00
_cell.angle_beta   90.00
_cell.angle_gamma   90.00
#
_symmetry.space_group_name_H-M   'P 1'
#
loop_
_entity.id
_entity.type
_entity.pdbx_description
1 polymer ?
#
loop_
_entity_poly.entity_id
_entity_poly.type
_entity_poly.pdbx_seq_one_letter_code
_entity_poly.pdbx_strand_id
1 'polypeptide(L)'
;MFKENNNFEKFESKVWLSSPTMHGPEIEYVKEAYETNWMSTVGKNINEVERMACEYIGCKYAVALSAGTASLHLAMKLAGIEAYGMPKVGHGAL
;
A
#
# COMPACT_ATOMS: atom_id res chain seq x y z
N MET A 1 -23.92 -22.22 12.46
CA MET A 1 -24.16 -21.09 13.37
C MET A 1 -23.16 -21.14 14.51
N PHE A 2 -22.57 -20.05 14.82
CA PHE A 2 -21.55 -19.97 15.89
C PHE A 2 -22.22 -20.06 17.26
N LYS A 3 -21.68 -20.93 18.12
CA LYS A 3 -22.07 -20.94 19.53
C LYS A 3 -21.38 -19.78 20.22
N GLU A 4 -22.10 -19.09 21.10
CA GLU A 4 -21.47 -18.14 21.98
C GLU A 4 -20.39 -18.82 22.84
N ASN A 5 -19.19 -18.24 22.82
CA ASN A 5 -18.12 -18.72 23.68
C ASN A 5 -18.08 -17.85 24.94
N ASN A 6 -18.61 -18.39 26.03
CA ASN A 6 -18.69 -17.71 27.31
C ASN A 6 -17.34 -17.47 27.99
N ASN A 7 -16.22 -17.97 27.39
CA ASN A 7 -14.87 -17.77 27.87
C ASN A 7 -14.18 -16.52 27.33
N PHE A 8 -14.86 -15.78 26.44
CA PHE A 8 -14.32 -14.53 25.93
C PHE A 8 -14.46 -13.41 26.97
N GLU A 9 -13.33 -12.81 27.33
CA GLU A 9 -13.31 -11.55 28.05
C GLU A 9 -13.38 -10.39 27.07
N LYS A 10 -14.24 -9.42 27.37
CA LYS A 10 -14.31 -8.19 26.59
C LYS A 10 -13.12 -7.30 26.91
N PHE A 11 -12.59 -6.64 25.88
CA PHE A 11 -11.60 -5.60 26.12
C PHE A 11 -12.21 -4.43 26.91
N GLU A 12 -11.45 -3.91 27.86
CA GLU A 12 -11.89 -2.77 28.68
C GLU A 12 -11.99 -1.47 27.87
N SER A 13 -11.19 -1.35 26.83
CA SER A 13 -11.18 -0.19 25.95
C SER A 13 -11.38 -0.58 24.48
N LYS A 14 -11.78 0.39 23.67
CA LYS A 14 -11.97 0.18 22.24
C LYS A 14 -10.65 -0.19 21.57
N VAL A 15 -10.66 -1.29 20.81
CA VAL A 15 -9.55 -1.69 19.96
C VAL A 15 -9.85 -1.26 18.54
N TRP A 16 -9.01 -0.38 17.97
CA TRP A 16 -9.15 0.11 16.61
C TRP A 16 -8.61 -0.90 15.62
N LEU A 17 -9.28 -1.04 14.48
CA LEU A 17 -8.91 -2.00 13.44
C LEU A 17 -7.51 -1.78 12.88
N SER A 18 -7.15 -0.53 12.63
CA SER A 18 -5.90 -0.20 11.94
C SER A 18 -5.29 1.11 12.44
N SER A 19 -5.15 1.21 13.76
CA SER A 19 -4.47 2.37 14.35
C SER A 19 -2.98 2.34 13.96
N PRO A 20 -2.45 3.45 13.44
CA PRO A 20 -1.02 3.49 13.09
C PRO A 20 -0.15 3.40 14.34
N THR A 21 1.00 2.78 14.18
CA THR A 21 2.00 2.64 15.23
C THR A 21 3.31 3.26 14.75
N MET A 22 3.88 4.17 15.56
CA MET A 22 5.16 4.80 15.26
C MET A 22 6.27 4.11 16.05
N HIS A 23 7.39 3.88 15.39
CA HIS A 23 8.53 3.13 15.94
C HIS A 23 9.73 4.01 16.28
N GLY A 24 9.68 5.30 15.89
CA GLY A 24 10.69 6.30 16.22
C GLY A 24 11.41 6.93 15.02
N PRO A 25 11.99 6.17 14.09
CA PRO A 25 12.76 6.77 12.99
C PRO A 25 11.93 7.43 11.90
N GLU A 26 10.63 7.22 11.85
CA GLU A 26 9.75 7.75 10.80
C GLU A 26 9.83 9.26 10.69
N ILE A 27 9.92 9.95 11.82
CA ILE A 27 9.98 11.42 11.84
C ILE A 27 11.25 11.96 11.18
N GLU A 28 12.35 11.23 11.26
CA GLU A 28 13.59 11.62 10.63
C GLU A 28 13.51 11.56 9.11
N TYR A 29 12.85 10.52 8.57
CA TYR A 29 12.57 10.40 7.14
C TYR A 29 11.66 11.52 6.64
N VAL A 30 10.64 11.88 7.43
CA VAL A 30 9.74 12.99 7.10
C VAL A 30 10.51 14.32 7.09
N LYS A 31 11.35 14.57 8.08
CA LYS A 31 12.18 15.77 8.13
C LYS A 31 13.13 15.87 6.93
N GLU A 32 13.82 14.79 6.62
CA GLU A 32 14.72 14.73 5.46
C GLU A 32 13.96 15.04 4.16
N ALA A 33 12.80 14.42 3.96
CA ALA A 33 11.97 14.67 2.79
C ALA A 33 11.52 16.13 2.71
N TYR A 34 11.14 16.73 3.83
CA TYR A 34 10.74 18.11 3.93
C TYR A 34 11.91 19.06 3.60
N GLU A 35 13.06 18.86 4.20
CA GLU A 35 14.25 19.69 4.01
C GLU A 35 14.82 19.62 2.60
N THR A 36 14.73 18.46 1.97
CA THR A 36 15.19 18.23 0.60
C THR A 36 14.13 18.49 -0.46
N ASN A 37 12.93 18.88 -0.05
CA ASN A 37 11.78 19.11 -0.93
C ASN A 37 11.32 17.87 -1.74
N TRP A 38 11.60 16.68 -1.24
CA TRP A 38 11.17 15.42 -1.85
C TRP A 38 9.90 14.88 -1.18
N MET A 39 8.84 15.69 -1.17
CA MET A 39 7.57 15.40 -0.49
C MET A 39 6.48 14.86 -1.43
N SER A 40 6.79 14.67 -2.70
CA SER A 40 5.83 14.23 -3.70
C SER A 40 6.06 12.76 -4.12
N THR A 41 5.68 12.44 -5.34
CA THR A 41 5.69 11.07 -5.89
C THR A 41 7.09 10.56 -6.29
N VAL A 42 8.08 11.41 -6.24
CA VAL A 42 9.46 11.07 -6.59
C VAL A 42 10.37 11.42 -5.42
N GLY A 43 11.36 10.61 -5.17
CA GLY A 43 12.34 10.88 -4.15
C GLY A 43 13.06 9.64 -3.64
N LYS A 44 14.07 9.88 -2.81
CA LYS A 44 14.92 8.83 -2.25
C LYS A 44 14.15 7.78 -1.46
N ASN A 45 13.20 8.20 -0.64
CA ASN A 45 12.45 7.29 0.22
C ASN A 45 11.55 6.34 -0.59
N ILE A 46 10.89 6.84 -1.64
CA ILE A 46 10.07 6.02 -2.53
C ILE A 46 10.94 5.01 -3.26
N ASN A 47 12.05 5.46 -3.82
CA ASN A 47 12.99 4.59 -4.52
C ASN A 47 13.53 3.48 -3.61
N GLU A 48 13.81 3.80 -2.36
CA GLU A 48 14.30 2.82 -1.39
C GLU A 48 13.22 1.80 -1.00
N VAL A 49 11.98 2.22 -0.82
CA VAL A 49 10.85 1.30 -0.57
C VAL A 49 10.68 0.33 -1.74
N GLU A 50 10.72 0.82 -2.97
CA GLU A 50 10.62 -0.04 -4.16
C GLU A 50 11.78 -1.03 -4.24
N ARG A 51 12.99 -0.58 -3.97
CA ARG A 51 14.19 -1.42 -3.93
C ARG A 51 14.08 -2.52 -2.87
N MET A 52 13.72 -2.15 -1.65
CA MET A 52 13.57 -3.08 -0.54
C MET A 52 12.44 -4.09 -0.79
N ALA A 53 11.34 -3.66 -1.39
CA ALA A 53 10.25 -4.56 -1.78
C ALA A 53 10.72 -5.61 -2.78
N CYS A 54 11.50 -5.21 -3.79
CA CYS A 54 12.08 -6.15 -4.75
C CYS A 54 12.99 -7.17 -4.06
N GLU A 55 13.84 -6.70 -3.17
CA GLU A 55 14.77 -7.56 -2.44
C GLU A 55 14.05 -8.54 -1.51
N TYR A 56 13.08 -8.03 -0.74
CA TYR A 56 12.33 -8.83 0.23
C TYR A 56 11.46 -9.90 -0.43
N ILE A 57 10.78 -9.55 -1.52
CA ILE A 57 9.86 -10.45 -2.22
C ILE A 57 10.60 -11.34 -3.23
N GLY A 58 11.75 -10.90 -3.71
CA GLY A 58 12.51 -11.58 -4.75
C GLY A 58 11.98 -11.32 -6.16
N CYS A 59 11.29 -10.19 -6.37
CA CYS A 59 10.81 -9.78 -7.68
C CYS A 59 11.78 -8.81 -8.36
N LYS A 60 11.65 -8.67 -9.67
CA LYS A 60 12.54 -7.82 -10.47
C LYS A 60 12.18 -6.35 -10.39
N TYR A 61 10.90 -6.04 -10.28
CA TYR A 61 10.38 -4.67 -10.27
C TYR A 61 9.35 -4.49 -9.18
N ALA A 62 9.28 -3.28 -8.65
CA ALA A 62 8.25 -2.84 -7.72
C ALA A 62 7.91 -1.38 -8.02
N VAL A 63 6.68 -1.01 -7.85
CA VAL A 63 6.21 0.37 -7.99
C VAL A 63 5.33 0.74 -6.81
N ALA A 64 5.64 1.86 -6.19
CA ALA A 64 4.86 2.40 -5.09
C ALA A 64 3.65 3.18 -5.65
N LEU A 65 2.47 2.92 -5.11
CA LEU A 65 1.23 3.58 -5.49
C LEU A 65 0.59 4.23 -4.26
N SER A 66 -0.31 5.18 -4.50
CA SER A 66 -0.91 5.98 -3.43
C SER A 66 -1.87 5.21 -2.53
N ALA A 67 -2.40 4.09 -2.99
CA ALA A 67 -3.36 3.28 -2.23
C ALA A 67 -3.40 1.84 -2.73
N GLY A 68 -3.80 0.93 -1.84
CA GLY A 68 -4.00 -0.48 -2.19
C GLY A 68 -5.05 -0.69 -3.29
N THR A 69 -6.11 0.10 -3.30
CA THR A 69 -7.13 0.08 -4.36
C THR A 69 -6.53 0.40 -5.73
N ALA A 70 -5.65 1.39 -5.81
CA ALA A 70 -4.93 1.72 -7.05
C ALA A 70 -4.01 0.58 -7.48
N SER A 71 -3.36 -0.08 -6.53
CA SER A 71 -2.50 -1.24 -6.79
C SER A 71 -3.28 -2.42 -7.35
N LEU A 72 -4.44 -2.73 -6.78
CA LEU A 72 -5.32 -3.78 -7.28
C LEU A 72 -5.83 -3.47 -8.69
N HIS A 73 -6.21 -2.21 -8.94
CA HIS A 73 -6.65 -1.77 -10.26
C HIS A 73 -5.54 -1.95 -11.31
N LEU A 74 -4.34 -1.51 -10.99
CA LEU A 74 -3.20 -1.69 -11.89
C LEU A 74 -2.88 -3.16 -12.15
N ALA A 75 -2.89 -3.99 -11.09
CA ALA A 75 -2.65 -5.43 -11.21
C ALA A 75 -3.68 -6.11 -12.14
N MET A 76 -4.94 -5.76 -12.00
CA MET A 76 -6.00 -6.29 -12.89
C MET A 76 -5.78 -5.85 -14.33
N LYS A 77 -5.42 -4.61 -14.57
CA LYS A 77 -5.10 -4.12 -15.92
C LYS A 77 -3.91 -4.86 -16.53
N LEU A 78 -2.86 -5.06 -15.77
CA LEU A 78 -1.69 -5.81 -16.23
C LEU A 78 -2.02 -7.28 -16.53
N ALA A 79 -2.97 -7.86 -15.81
CA ALA A 79 -3.47 -9.21 -16.06
C ALA A 79 -4.44 -9.30 -17.25
N GLY A 80 -4.78 -8.17 -17.88
CA GLY A 80 -5.67 -8.14 -19.05
C GLY A 80 -7.16 -8.20 -18.71
N ILE A 81 -7.54 -7.94 -17.45
CA ILE A 81 -8.94 -7.94 -17.05
C ILE A 81 -9.61 -6.65 -17.51
N GLU A 82 -10.75 -6.78 -18.15
CA GLU A 82 -11.57 -5.67 -18.62
C GLU A 82 -12.86 -5.57 -17.82
N ALA A 83 -13.38 -4.35 -17.66
CA ALA A 83 -14.68 -4.15 -17.04
C ALA A 83 -15.79 -4.73 -17.95
N TYR A 84 -16.73 -5.48 -17.34
CA TYR A 84 -17.84 -6.07 -18.06
C TYR A 84 -18.69 -4.98 -18.75
N GLY A 85 -18.98 -5.20 -20.05
CA GLY A 85 -19.77 -4.25 -20.85
C GLY A 85 -19.05 -2.99 -21.27
N MET A 86 -17.80 -2.82 -20.92
CA MET A 86 -16.99 -1.69 -21.37
C MET A 86 -16.29 -1.99 -22.69
N PRO A 87 -16.14 -1.01 -23.60
CA PRO A 87 -15.33 -1.19 -24.81
C PRO A 87 -13.91 -1.57 -24.45
N LYS A 88 -13.28 -2.39 -25.29
CA LYS A 88 -11.84 -2.64 -25.17
C LYS A 88 -11.07 -1.33 -25.25
N VAL A 89 -10.25 -1.10 -24.24
CA VAL A 89 -9.30 0.01 -24.27
C VAL A 89 -8.16 -0.41 -25.21
N GLY A 90 -7.92 0.36 -26.26
CA GLY A 90 -6.83 0.09 -27.18
C GLY A 90 -5.46 0.16 -26.48
N HIS A 91 -4.48 -0.53 -27.06
CA HIS A 91 -3.11 -0.44 -26.58
C HIS A 91 -2.63 1.01 -26.60
N GLY A 92 -2.20 1.53 -25.45
CA GLY A 92 -1.76 2.91 -25.30
C GLY A 92 -2.78 3.86 -24.68
N ALA A 93 -3.99 3.41 -24.39
CA ALA A 93 -5.01 4.19 -23.68
C ALA A 93 -4.97 3.95 -22.16
N LEU A 94 -3.83 4.04 -21.59
CA LEU A 94 -3.62 3.98 -20.15
C LEU A 94 -3.41 5.36 -19.58
#